data_78c3fc95a15e30b268a4bacc54a6ae6e
#
_entry.id   78c3fc95a15e30b268a4bacc54a6ae6e
#
_cell.length_a   1.000
_cell.length_b   1.000
_cell.length_c   1.000
_cell.angle_alpha   90.00
_cell.angle_beta   90.00
_cell.angle_gamma   90.00
#
_symmetry.space_group_name_H-M   'P 1'
#
loop_
_entity.id
_entity.type
_entity.pdbx_description
1 polymer ?
#
loop_
_entity_poly.entity_id
_entity_poly.type
_entity_poly.pdbx_seq_one_letter_code
_entity_poly.pdbx_strand_id
1 'polypeptide(L)'
;RPDDPVLVGSDYLATPETLSSDIGVKTFDEIDATYAAITGVDRVAYQVQVQGQTVFPVDETYQELRQSLPAIESAEAFLSSHQVAIAQLAIQYCDAAVEDNTIWPGLDFNTAKGTFFSGGNRDAFVEPLIQRAVGHSSSSTPILSQPSYVDVHGEVASFPAVGNRPENLIDRLVAGTSNTRAISKGVCASVLGSAATLVQ
;
A
#
# COMPACT_ATOMS: atom_id res chain seq x y z
N ARG A 1 -8.71 -59.12 -33.65
CA ARG A 1 -10.08 -59.06 -33.09
C ARG A 1 -10.66 -57.70 -33.51
N PRO A 2 -11.83 -57.71 -34.18
CA PRO A 2 -12.36 -56.49 -34.78
C PRO A 2 -13.26 -55.66 -33.84
N ASP A 3 -13.14 -55.78 -32.54
CA ASP A 3 -14.07 -55.19 -31.59
C ASP A 3 -13.40 -54.30 -30.49
N ASP A 4 -12.21 -53.78 -30.78
CA ASP A 4 -11.71 -52.71 -29.91
C ASP A 4 -12.41 -51.40 -30.25
N PRO A 5 -13.10 -50.76 -29.30
CA PRO A 5 -13.70 -49.47 -29.54
C PRO A 5 -12.60 -48.47 -29.88
N VAL A 6 -12.65 -47.95 -31.11
CA VAL A 6 -11.84 -46.81 -31.50
C VAL A 6 -12.28 -45.65 -30.61
N LEU A 7 -11.48 -45.31 -29.65
CA LEU A 7 -11.63 -44.09 -28.90
C LEU A 7 -11.47 -42.95 -29.89
N VAL A 8 -12.57 -42.42 -30.36
CA VAL A 8 -12.61 -41.25 -31.21
C VAL A 8 -12.16 -40.08 -30.33
N GLY A 9 -10.99 -39.52 -30.64
CA GLY A 9 -10.31 -38.50 -29.83
C GLY A 9 -11.00 -37.14 -29.77
N SER A 10 -12.35 -37.09 -29.77
CA SER A 10 -13.10 -35.85 -29.59
C SER A 10 -13.36 -35.50 -28.11
N ASP A 11 -13.15 -36.47 -27.19
CA ASP A 11 -13.43 -36.21 -25.77
C ASP A 11 -12.21 -35.68 -24.99
N TYR A 12 -11.06 -35.51 -25.64
CA TYR A 12 -9.86 -34.94 -25.05
C TYR A 12 -9.62 -33.47 -25.41
N LEU A 13 -10.50 -32.85 -26.16
CA LEU A 13 -10.57 -31.41 -26.30
C LEU A 13 -11.60 -30.86 -25.30
N ALA A 14 -11.46 -31.21 -24.02
CA ALA A 14 -11.82 -30.25 -23.02
C ALA A 14 -10.98 -29.01 -23.38
N THR A 15 -11.64 -28.00 -23.96
CA THR A 15 -11.08 -26.66 -23.99
C THR A 15 -10.52 -26.43 -22.59
N PRO A 16 -9.21 -26.13 -22.44
CA PRO A 16 -8.73 -25.75 -21.14
C PRO A 16 -9.68 -24.65 -20.72
N GLU A 17 -10.46 -24.89 -19.66
CA GLU A 17 -11.06 -23.79 -18.93
C GLU A 17 -9.85 -22.93 -18.61
N THR A 18 -9.70 -21.87 -19.37
CA THR A 18 -8.84 -20.78 -18.95
C THR A 18 -9.44 -20.39 -17.62
N LEU A 19 -8.84 -20.88 -16.54
CA LEU A 19 -8.97 -20.25 -15.25
C LEU A 19 -8.43 -18.84 -15.50
N SER A 20 -9.29 -17.98 -16.02
CA SER A 20 -9.07 -16.55 -15.89
C SER A 20 -9.14 -16.31 -14.39
N SER A 21 -8.00 -16.35 -13.74
CA SER A 21 -7.88 -15.67 -12.46
C SER A 21 -8.16 -14.22 -12.83
N ASP A 22 -9.38 -13.78 -12.59
CA ASP A 22 -9.75 -12.39 -12.69
C ASP A 22 -9.04 -11.64 -11.56
N ILE A 23 -7.73 -11.46 -11.76
CA ILE A 23 -6.96 -10.53 -10.95
C ILE A 23 -7.40 -9.16 -11.42
N GLY A 24 -8.31 -8.57 -10.69
CA GLY A 24 -8.79 -7.22 -10.92
C GLY A 24 -7.95 -6.17 -10.19
N VAL A 25 -7.95 -4.96 -10.70
CA VAL A 25 -7.51 -3.79 -9.95
C VAL A 25 -8.77 -3.15 -9.37
N LYS A 26 -8.74 -2.82 -8.09
CA LYS A 26 -9.85 -2.13 -7.42
C LYS A 26 -10.24 -0.87 -8.15
N THR A 27 -11.53 -0.57 -8.18
CA THR A 27 -12.05 0.72 -8.62
C THR A 27 -11.53 1.85 -7.72
N PHE A 28 -11.57 3.08 -8.20
CA PHE A 28 -11.11 4.21 -7.40
C PHE A 28 -11.88 4.37 -6.08
N ASP A 29 -13.20 4.14 -6.10
CA ASP A 29 -14.02 4.20 -4.89
C ASP A 29 -13.65 3.09 -3.89
N GLU A 30 -13.26 1.90 -4.37
CA GLU A 30 -12.77 0.81 -3.51
C GLU A 30 -11.37 1.09 -2.97
N ILE A 31 -10.51 1.74 -3.75
CA ILE A 31 -9.19 2.19 -3.29
C ILE A 31 -9.37 3.25 -2.19
N ASP A 32 -10.25 4.23 -2.39
CA ASP A 32 -10.59 5.24 -1.40
C ASP A 32 -11.09 4.60 -0.10
N ALA A 33 -12.06 3.69 -0.19
CA ALA A 33 -12.58 2.95 0.96
C ALA A 33 -11.50 2.11 1.66
N THR A 34 -10.59 1.50 0.88
CA THR A 34 -9.46 0.73 1.41
C THR A 34 -8.50 1.63 2.19
N TYR A 35 -8.16 2.80 1.64
CA TYR A 35 -7.28 3.75 2.30
C TYR A 35 -7.91 4.33 3.58
N ALA A 36 -9.19 4.67 3.54
CA ALA A 36 -9.93 5.08 4.72
C ALA A 36 -9.91 4.00 5.82
N ALA A 37 -10.14 2.75 5.47
CA ALA A 37 -10.12 1.64 6.41
C ALA A 37 -8.72 1.38 7.02
N ILE A 38 -7.67 1.45 6.22
CA ILE A 38 -6.29 1.25 6.67
C ILE A 38 -5.84 2.41 7.57
N THR A 39 -6.06 3.64 7.13
CA THR A 39 -5.58 4.84 7.84
C THR A 39 -6.46 5.27 9.00
N GLY A 40 -7.73 4.88 9.00
CA GLY A 40 -8.72 5.39 9.95
C GLY A 40 -9.11 6.85 9.70
N VAL A 41 -8.74 7.41 8.56
CA VAL A 41 -9.07 8.79 8.17
C VAL A 41 -10.42 8.83 7.46
N ASP A 42 -11.33 9.65 7.96
CA ASP A 42 -12.56 10.00 7.24
C ASP A 42 -12.27 11.23 6.36
N ARG A 43 -12.25 11.04 5.03
CA ARG A 43 -11.87 12.10 4.09
C ARG A 43 -12.77 13.32 4.15
N VAL A 44 -14.07 13.14 4.44
CA VAL A 44 -15.03 14.26 4.48
C VAL A 44 -15.05 14.97 5.83
N ALA A 45 -14.54 14.33 6.87
CA ALA A 45 -14.41 14.91 8.20
C ALA A 45 -13.01 15.53 8.44
N TYR A 46 -11.96 14.99 7.80
CA TYR A 46 -10.61 15.51 7.97
C TYR A 46 -10.47 16.89 7.34
N GLN A 47 -10.11 17.87 8.17
CA GLN A 47 -9.99 19.26 7.75
C GLN A 47 -8.75 19.90 8.37
N VAL A 48 -8.16 20.82 7.63
CA VAL A 48 -7.04 21.65 8.06
C VAL A 48 -7.36 23.13 7.91
N GLN A 49 -6.73 24.00 8.71
CA GLN A 49 -6.86 25.44 8.58
C GLN A 49 -5.68 25.99 7.79
N VAL A 50 -5.95 26.54 6.60
CA VAL A 50 -4.95 27.19 5.76
C VAL A 50 -5.33 28.66 5.60
N GLN A 51 -4.51 29.56 6.12
CA GLN A 51 -4.76 31.02 6.08
C GLN A 51 -6.16 31.43 6.60
N GLY A 52 -6.69 30.71 7.59
CA GLY A 52 -7.99 30.98 8.18
C GLY A 52 -9.19 30.40 7.39
N GLN A 53 -8.93 29.64 6.35
CA GLN A 53 -9.95 28.89 5.62
C GLN A 53 -9.89 27.41 5.96
N THR A 54 -11.05 26.79 6.10
CA THR A 54 -11.16 25.33 6.27
C THR A 54 -11.00 24.66 4.92
N VAL A 55 -10.05 23.74 4.82
CA VAL A 55 -9.73 22.95 3.63
C VAL A 55 -9.89 21.48 3.96
N PHE A 56 -10.38 20.70 3.02
CA PHE A 56 -10.55 19.23 3.13
C PHE A 56 -9.61 18.54 2.15
N PRO A 57 -8.30 18.44 2.45
CA PRO A 57 -7.30 18.12 1.45
C PRO A 57 -7.46 16.70 0.87
N VAL A 58 -7.94 15.74 1.67
CA VAL A 58 -8.19 14.38 1.20
C VAL A 58 -9.40 14.34 0.27
N ASP A 59 -10.50 15.01 0.64
CA ASP A 59 -11.71 15.04 -0.19
C ASP A 59 -11.50 15.84 -1.48
N GLU A 60 -10.83 16.98 -1.42
CA GLU A 60 -10.48 17.78 -2.59
C GLU A 60 -9.64 16.96 -3.59
N THR A 61 -8.60 16.27 -3.10
CA THR A 61 -7.79 15.40 -3.95
C THR A 61 -8.61 14.26 -4.54
N TYR A 62 -9.48 13.62 -3.75
CA TYR A 62 -10.37 12.58 -4.25
C TYR A 62 -11.26 13.09 -5.37
N GLN A 63 -11.91 14.25 -5.20
CA GLN A 63 -12.80 14.82 -6.21
C GLN A 63 -12.06 15.19 -7.50
N GLU A 64 -10.85 15.72 -7.41
CA GLU A 64 -10.01 16.03 -8.57
C GLU A 64 -9.62 14.77 -9.35
N LEU A 65 -9.23 13.70 -8.64
CA LEU A 65 -8.73 12.48 -9.24
C LEU A 65 -9.83 11.56 -9.75
N ARG A 66 -11.02 11.60 -9.16
CA ARG A 66 -12.17 10.73 -9.50
C ARG A 66 -12.53 10.78 -10.99
N GLN A 67 -12.37 11.94 -11.63
CA GLN A 67 -12.69 12.11 -13.06
C GLN A 67 -11.61 11.51 -13.98
N SER A 68 -10.43 11.22 -13.45
CA SER A 68 -9.26 10.76 -14.22
C SER A 68 -9.06 9.24 -14.16
N LEU A 69 -9.88 8.53 -13.38
CA LEU A 69 -9.65 7.12 -13.08
C LEU A 69 -10.72 6.23 -13.67
N PRO A 70 -10.36 5.00 -14.10
CA PRO A 70 -11.34 4.10 -14.68
C PRO A 70 -12.35 3.65 -13.64
N ALA A 71 -13.61 3.63 -14.06
CA ALA A 71 -14.69 3.00 -13.31
C ALA A 71 -14.74 1.46 -13.53
N ILE A 72 -13.71 0.88 -14.14
CA ILE A 72 -13.70 -0.52 -14.61
C ILE A 72 -12.53 -1.26 -13.96
N GLU A 73 -12.82 -2.41 -13.37
CA GLU A 73 -11.90 -3.33 -12.68
C GLU A 73 -10.97 -4.12 -13.63
N SER A 74 -10.50 -3.53 -14.72
CA SER A 74 -9.67 -4.24 -15.68
C SER A 74 -8.20 -3.90 -15.50
N ALA A 75 -7.40 -4.92 -15.21
CA ALA A 75 -5.95 -4.78 -15.15
C ALA A 75 -5.35 -4.34 -16.49
N GLU A 76 -5.99 -4.69 -17.62
CA GLU A 76 -5.56 -4.29 -18.96
C GLU A 76 -5.80 -2.79 -19.24
N ALA A 77 -6.74 -2.18 -18.54
CA ALA A 77 -7.05 -0.75 -18.64
C ALA A 77 -6.20 0.12 -17.70
N PHE A 78 -5.30 -0.49 -16.91
CA PHE A 78 -4.49 0.22 -15.93
C PHE A 78 -3.37 1.03 -16.61
N LEU A 79 -3.49 2.34 -16.57
CA LEU A 79 -2.53 3.28 -17.17
C LEU A 79 -1.56 3.83 -16.10
N SER A 80 -0.41 4.30 -16.55
CA SER A 80 0.55 4.99 -15.67
C SER A 80 -0.03 6.23 -14.98
N SER A 81 -0.98 6.92 -15.62
CA SER A 81 -1.73 8.03 -15.02
C SER A 81 -2.56 7.60 -13.80
N HIS A 82 -3.12 6.39 -13.83
CA HIS A 82 -3.86 5.84 -12.71
C HIS A 82 -2.95 5.61 -11.50
N GLN A 83 -1.75 5.09 -11.75
CA GLN A 83 -0.76 4.89 -10.69
C GLN A 83 -0.34 6.20 -10.02
N VAL A 84 -0.19 7.27 -10.80
CA VAL A 84 0.12 8.60 -10.26
C VAL A 84 -1.04 9.12 -9.40
N ALA A 85 -2.28 9.00 -9.87
CA ALA A 85 -3.46 9.43 -9.13
C ALA A 85 -3.65 8.65 -7.81
N ILE A 86 -3.47 7.33 -7.86
CA ILE A 86 -3.49 6.46 -6.67
C ILE A 86 -2.41 6.86 -5.67
N ALA A 87 -1.20 7.13 -6.14
CA ALA A 87 -0.10 7.59 -5.29
C ALA A 87 -0.40 8.97 -4.66
N GLN A 88 -1.02 9.89 -5.38
CA GLN A 88 -1.43 11.18 -4.85
C GLN A 88 -2.48 11.03 -3.75
N LEU A 89 -3.49 10.19 -3.95
CA LEU A 89 -4.50 9.90 -2.93
C LEU A 89 -3.86 9.24 -1.70
N ALA A 90 -2.96 8.26 -1.89
CA ALA A 90 -2.23 7.61 -0.81
C ALA A 90 -1.42 8.61 0.03
N ILE A 91 -0.76 9.58 -0.62
CA ILE A 91 -0.01 10.63 0.06
C ILE A 91 -0.93 11.46 0.94
N GLN A 92 -2.11 11.85 0.48
CA GLN A 92 -3.06 12.66 1.24
C GLN A 92 -3.61 11.90 2.45
N TYR A 93 -3.99 10.63 2.28
CA TYR A 93 -4.43 9.79 3.39
C TYR A 93 -3.33 9.61 4.44
N CYS A 94 -2.09 9.40 4.01
CA CYS A 94 -0.96 9.25 4.92
C CYS A 94 -0.54 10.57 5.58
N ASP A 95 -0.72 11.69 4.89
CA ASP A 95 -0.53 13.02 5.48
C ASP A 95 -1.50 13.20 6.65
N ALA A 96 -2.78 12.99 6.42
CA ALA A 96 -3.82 13.07 7.44
C ALA A 96 -3.58 12.08 8.59
N ALA A 97 -3.24 10.83 8.30
CA ALA A 97 -2.99 9.80 9.31
C ALA A 97 -1.82 10.12 10.23
N VAL A 98 -0.75 10.74 9.70
CA VAL A 98 0.42 11.17 10.50
C VAL A 98 0.12 12.43 11.29
N GLU A 99 -0.64 13.39 10.73
CA GLU A 99 -0.99 14.62 11.44
C GLU A 99 -1.95 14.35 12.61
N ASP A 100 -2.99 13.54 12.39
CA ASP A 100 -3.99 13.20 13.42
C ASP A 100 -3.60 11.97 14.27
N ASN A 101 -2.47 11.33 13.93
CA ASN A 101 -1.95 10.17 14.64
C ASN A 101 -2.95 9.00 14.75
N THR A 102 -3.74 8.77 13.71
CA THR A 102 -4.88 7.83 13.70
C THR A 102 -4.46 6.36 13.82
N ILE A 103 -3.32 5.99 13.21
CA ILE A 103 -2.80 4.62 13.22
C ILE A 103 -1.86 4.37 14.41
N TRP A 104 -1.16 5.40 14.87
CA TRP A 104 -0.01 5.28 15.77
C TRP A 104 -0.21 6.02 17.11
N PRO A 105 -1.23 5.71 17.87
CA PRO A 105 -1.48 6.39 19.15
C PRO A 105 -0.25 6.25 20.06
N GLY A 106 0.29 7.38 20.50
CA GLY A 106 1.46 7.42 21.40
C GLY A 106 2.82 7.57 20.70
N LEU A 107 2.92 7.57 19.36
CA LEU A 107 4.14 7.94 18.67
C LEU A 107 4.24 9.45 18.48
N ASP A 108 5.41 10.03 18.79
CA ASP A 108 5.69 11.45 18.56
C ASP A 108 6.53 11.63 17.29
N PHE A 109 5.88 12.06 16.21
CA PHE A 109 6.52 12.33 14.92
C PHE A 109 7.42 13.57 14.91
N ASN A 110 7.54 14.31 16.03
CA ASN A 110 8.52 15.38 16.19
C ASN A 110 9.86 14.86 16.73
N THR A 111 9.91 13.60 17.16
CA THR A 111 11.14 12.93 17.60
C THR A 111 12.16 12.88 16.45
N ALA A 112 13.44 13.06 16.76
CA ALA A 112 14.52 12.98 15.77
C ALA A 112 14.50 11.61 15.07
N LYS A 113 14.71 11.59 13.75
CA LYS A 113 14.61 10.38 12.91
C LYS A 113 15.43 9.19 13.41
N GLY A 114 16.63 9.43 13.91
CA GLY A 114 17.53 8.38 14.42
C GLY A 114 16.99 7.67 15.68
N THR A 115 16.22 8.39 16.51
CA THR A 115 15.54 7.84 17.68
C THR A 115 14.21 7.23 17.29
N PHE A 116 13.45 7.89 16.40
CA PHE A 116 12.13 7.43 15.98
C PHE A 116 12.21 6.11 15.20
N PHE A 117 13.12 6.01 14.23
CA PHE A 117 13.27 4.81 13.42
C PHE A 117 14.31 3.83 13.97
N SER A 118 14.40 3.70 15.30
CA SER A 118 15.28 2.75 15.99
C SER A 118 14.52 1.96 17.05
N GLY A 119 14.92 0.71 17.26
CA GLY A 119 14.37 -0.16 18.29
C GLY A 119 12.84 -0.27 18.25
N GLY A 120 12.21 -0.31 19.40
CA GLY A 120 10.76 -0.52 19.52
C GLY A 120 9.86 0.56 18.92
N ASN A 121 10.36 1.77 18.71
CA ASN A 121 9.57 2.82 18.03
C ASN A 121 9.39 2.49 16.54
N ARG A 122 10.42 1.90 15.92
CA ARG A 122 10.36 1.45 14.52
C ARG A 122 9.33 0.35 14.36
N ASP A 123 9.33 -0.64 15.28
CA ASP A 123 8.32 -1.71 15.31
C ASP A 123 6.92 -1.13 15.51
N ALA A 124 6.75 -0.26 16.50
CA ALA A 124 5.48 0.38 16.81
C ALA A 124 4.92 1.23 15.65
N PHE A 125 5.80 1.71 14.75
CA PHE A 125 5.40 2.42 13.54
C PHE A 125 5.02 1.47 12.40
N VAL A 126 5.82 0.45 12.13
CA VAL A 126 5.64 -0.41 10.95
C VAL A 126 4.55 -1.46 11.16
N GLU A 127 4.51 -2.09 12.35
CA GLU A 127 3.63 -3.21 12.62
C GLU A 127 2.14 -2.89 12.40
N PRO A 128 1.57 -1.80 12.97
CA PRO A 128 0.16 -1.47 12.77
C PRO A 128 -0.17 -1.15 11.30
N LEU A 129 0.75 -0.53 10.59
CA LEU A 129 0.57 -0.18 9.18
C LEU A 129 0.50 -1.44 8.31
N ILE A 130 1.46 -2.34 8.44
CA ILE A 130 1.49 -3.59 7.68
C ILE A 130 0.32 -4.50 8.06
N GLN A 131 -0.01 -4.60 9.34
CA GLN A 131 -1.15 -5.38 9.79
C GLN A 131 -2.46 -4.92 9.17
N ARG A 132 -2.70 -3.62 9.08
CA ARG A 132 -3.91 -3.06 8.47
C ARG A 132 -3.92 -3.19 6.95
N ALA A 133 -2.76 -3.02 6.30
CA ALA A 133 -2.65 -3.06 4.84
C ALA A 133 -2.69 -4.48 4.27
N VAL A 134 -2.10 -5.45 4.96
CA VAL A 134 -1.87 -6.81 4.43
C VAL A 134 -2.53 -7.90 5.30
N GLY A 135 -3.07 -7.53 6.47
CA GLY A 135 -3.75 -8.46 7.38
C GLY A 135 -2.82 -9.32 8.24
N HIS A 136 -1.51 -9.11 8.18
CA HIS A 136 -0.53 -9.88 8.94
C HIS A 136 0.56 -8.98 9.54
N SER A 137 0.82 -9.17 10.82
CA SER A 137 1.79 -8.39 11.58
C SER A 137 2.82 -9.29 12.23
N SER A 138 3.59 -10.10 11.60
CA SER A 138 4.65 -10.72 12.35
C SER A 138 5.96 -10.86 11.59
N SER A 139 7.01 -10.46 12.27
CA SER A 139 8.40 -10.70 11.92
C SER A 139 8.76 -12.19 11.81
N SER A 140 7.86 -13.10 12.21
CA SER A 140 8.15 -14.54 12.34
C SER A 140 7.64 -15.42 11.20
N THR A 141 6.83 -14.90 10.28
CA THR A 141 6.33 -15.67 9.14
C THR A 141 6.71 -14.97 7.85
N PRO A 142 7.44 -15.63 6.94
CA PRO A 142 7.69 -15.07 5.61
C PRO A 142 6.33 -14.94 4.91
N ILE A 143 5.86 -13.71 4.78
CA ILE A 143 4.61 -13.42 4.09
C ILE A 143 4.97 -13.25 2.62
N LEU A 144 4.28 -14.01 1.77
CA LEU A 144 4.41 -13.90 0.32
C LEU A 144 3.75 -12.65 -0.26
N SER A 145 3.13 -11.83 0.60
CA SER A 145 2.52 -10.56 0.19
C SER A 145 3.56 -9.44 0.12
N GLN A 146 3.43 -8.59 -0.89
CA GLN A 146 4.31 -7.43 -1.08
C GLN A 146 3.53 -6.12 -0.87
N PRO A 147 4.03 -5.17 -0.05
CA PRO A 147 5.29 -5.25 0.67
C PRO A 147 5.19 -6.15 1.90
N SER A 148 6.25 -6.90 2.18
CA SER A 148 6.36 -7.62 3.44
C SER A 148 6.81 -6.68 4.56
N TYR A 149 6.65 -7.14 5.82
CA TYR A 149 7.17 -6.40 6.97
C TYR A 149 8.68 -6.12 6.82
N VAL A 150 9.43 -7.09 6.31
CA VAL A 150 10.89 -6.97 6.11
C VAL A 150 11.25 -5.95 5.04
N ASP A 151 10.47 -5.86 3.95
CA ASP A 151 10.72 -4.87 2.90
C ASP A 151 10.60 -3.44 3.42
N VAL A 152 9.70 -3.20 4.36
CA VAL A 152 9.45 -1.88 4.95
C VAL A 152 10.38 -1.62 6.13
N HIS A 153 10.39 -2.53 7.10
CA HIS A 153 11.11 -2.38 8.36
C HIS A 153 12.61 -2.67 8.21
N GLY A 154 12.96 -3.73 7.46
CA GLY A 154 14.31 -4.29 7.43
C GLY A 154 14.63 -5.13 8.68
N GLU A 155 15.24 -6.27 8.48
CA GLU A 155 15.87 -7.00 9.55
C GLU A 155 17.34 -6.60 9.63
N VAL A 156 17.80 -6.24 10.81
CA VAL A 156 19.16 -5.73 11.07
C VAL A 156 20.26 -6.74 10.68
N ALA A 157 19.90 -8.01 10.45
CA ALA A 157 20.87 -9.10 10.22
C ALA A 157 20.74 -9.82 8.87
N SER A 158 19.67 -9.62 8.09
CA SER A 158 19.34 -10.54 6.98
C SER A 158 19.59 -10.01 5.58
N PHE A 159 19.80 -8.72 5.40
CA PHE A 159 20.05 -8.14 4.08
C PHE A 159 21.39 -7.43 4.05
N PRO A 160 22.42 -8.05 3.44
CA PRO A 160 23.63 -7.31 3.13
C PRO A 160 23.28 -6.19 2.16
N ALA A 161 23.61 -4.97 2.54
CA ALA A 161 23.45 -3.82 1.66
C ALA A 161 24.15 -4.08 0.33
N VAL A 162 23.41 -4.11 -0.78
CA VAL A 162 24.00 -4.21 -2.10
C VAL A 162 24.69 -2.88 -2.40
N GLY A 163 26.02 -2.87 -2.30
CA GLY A 163 26.84 -1.72 -2.66
C GLY A 163 26.60 -0.46 -1.82
N ASN A 164 26.57 -0.52 -0.51
CA ASN A 164 26.35 0.62 0.42
C ASN A 164 24.97 1.29 0.37
N ARG A 165 23.96 0.69 -0.28
CA ARG A 165 22.60 1.22 -0.26
C ARG A 165 21.72 0.41 0.68
N PRO A 166 20.97 1.07 1.59
CA PRO A 166 20.00 0.38 2.41
C PRO A 166 18.94 -0.30 1.52
N GLU A 167 18.59 -1.56 1.79
CA GLU A 167 17.66 -2.31 0.94
C GLU A 167 16.19 -2.10 1.34
N ASN A 168 15.93 -1.84 2.62
CA ASN A 168 14.57 -1.60 3.09
C ASN A 168 14.13 -0.15 2.89
N LEU A 169 12.82 0.03 2.84
CA LEU A 169 12.21 1.32 2.54
C LEU A 169 12.56 2.40 3.57
N ILE A 170 12.47 2.09 4.86
CA ILE A 170 12.72 3.06 5.94
C ILE A 170 14.16 3.57 5.87
N ASP A 171 15.14 2.70 5.76
CA ASP A 171 16.55 3.12 5.76
C ASP A 171 16.88 3.95 4.52
N ARG A 172 16.26 3.65 3.38
CA ARG A 172 16.38 4.50 2.17
C ARG A 172 15.83 5.91 2.40
N LEU A 173 14.67 6.02 3.02
CA LEU A 173 14.06 7.33 3.29
C LEU A 173 14.79 8.07 4.41
N VAL A 174 15.25 7.37 5.46
CA VAL A 174 16.08 7.95 6.53
C VAL A 174 17.40 8.48 5.98
N ALA A 175 17.99 7.83 4.99
CA ALA A 175 19.21 8.33 4.33
C ALA A 175 18.92 9.59 3.48
N GLY A 176 17.72 9.69 2.89
CA GLY A 176 17.35 10.73 1.94
C GLY A 176 16.86 12.05 2.56
N THR A 177 16.29 12.01 3.78
CA THR A 177 15.73 13.19 4.44
C THR A 177 15.94 13.18 5.95
N SER A 178 15.90 14.36 6.57
CA SER A 178 16.03 14.52 8.04
C SER A 178 14.68 14.64 8.75
N ASN A 179 13.58 14.78 8.04
CA ASN A 179 12.28 15.05 8.61
C ASN A 179 11.54 13.73 8.90
N THR A 180 11.32 13.43 10.18
CA THR A 180 10.63 12.20 10.63
C THR A 180 9.21 12.10 10.08
N ARG A 181 8.42 13.19 10.09
CA ARG A 181 7.06 13.20 9.52
C ARG A 181 7.08 12.89 8.02
N ALA A 182 7.99 13.51 7.27
CA ALA A 182 8.10 13.25 5.83
C ALA A 182 8.49 11.80 5.53
N ILE A 183 9.38 11.20 6.32
CA ILE A 183 9.73 9.78 6.21
C ILE A 183 8.49 8.93 6.50
N SER A 184 7.78 9.19 7.59
CA SER A 184 6.59 8.42 8.00
C SER A 184 5.48 8.48 6.94
N LYS A 185 5.20 9.68 6.40
CA LYS A 185 4.27 9.88 5.30
C LYS A 185 4.69 9.10 4.04
N GLY A 186 5.97 9.14 3.70
CA GLY A 186 6.54 8.41 2.55
C GLY A 186 6.45 6.88 2.69
N VAL A 187 6.75 6.35 3.89
CA VAL A 187 6.60 4.91 4.17
C VAL A 187 5.14 4.49 4.06
N CYS A 188 4.25 5.22 4.72
CA CYS A 188 2.81 4.97 4.68
C CYS A 188 2.29 4.98 3.23
N ALA A 189 2.58 6.04 2.47
CA ALA A 189 2.13 6.17 1.08
C ALA A 189 2.67 5.06 0.16
N SER A 190 3.90 4.60 0.39
CA SER A 190 4.48 3.48 -0.36
C SER A 190 3.77 2.16 -0.06
N VAL A 191 3.36 1.93 1.18
CA VAL A 191 2.58 0.75 1.56
C VAL A 191 1.18 0.82 0.97
N LEU A 192 0.49 1.97 1.09
CA LEU A 192 -0.84 2.15 0.50
C LEU A 192 -0.84 2.06 -1.03
N GLY A 193 0.18 2.57 -1.71
CA GLY A 193 0.31 2.49 -3.16
C GLY A 193 0.84 1.15 -3.68
N SER A 194 0.99 0.15 -2.83
CA SER A 194 1.49 -1.17 -3.21
C SER A 194 0.42 -2.05 -3.85
N ALA A 195 0.83 -3.09 -4.56
CA ALA A 195 -0.09 -4.04 -5.18
C ALA A 195 -0.99 -4.74 -4.15
N ALA A 196 -0.53 -4.95 -2.92
CA ALA A 196 -1.30 -5.61 -1.86
C ALA A 196 -2.62 -4.87 -1.51
N THR A 197 -2.68 -3.57 -1.71
CA THR A 197 -3.86 -2.75 -1.43
C THR A 197 -4.72 -2.47 -2.66
N LEU A 198 -4.16 -2.64 -3.87
CA LEU A 198 -4.77 -2.26 -5.14
C LEU A 198 -5.38 -3.44 -5.90
N VAL A 199 -4.86 -4.66 -5.69
CA VAL A 199 -5.30 -5.86 -6.41
C VAL A 199 -6.31 -6.63 -5.58
N GLN A 200 -7.29 -7.25 -6.25
CA GLN A 200 -8.33 -8.10 -5.67
C GLN A 200 -8.50 -9.41 -6.44
#